data_465e2bb06e15c9ade1361f6a5039d441
#
_entry.id   465e2bb06e15c9ade1361f6a5039d441
#
_cell.length_a   1.000
_cell.length_b   1.000
_cell.length_c   1.000
_cell.angle_alpha   90.00
_cell.angle_beta   90.00
_cell.angle_gamma   90.00
#
_symmetry.space_group_name_H-M   'P 1'
#
loop_
_entity.id
_entity.type
_entity.pdbx_description
1 polymer ?
#
loop_
_entity_poly.entity_id
_entity_poly.type
_entity_poly.pdbx_seq_one_letter_code
_entity_poly.pdbx_strand_id
1 'polypeptide(L)'
;ADILRRTSKKVILVCNKVDNNDQIYSSHEFYALGLGDPYCISSMSGSGTGDLMDAILDALPVETVSEEDEDLPHITIVGRPNVGKSSLTNALLGEERNIVTSIAGTTRDSIHTRYNKFGMDFYLVDTAGMRKKGKTMEDLEFYSVMRSIRAIENSDVCILMIDARQGLESQDLNIHNLIVRNRKGCVIVVN
;
A
#
# COMPACT_ATOMS: atom_id res chain seq x y z
N ALA A 1 -17.57 16.46 14.17
CA ALA A 1 -17.60 15.65 15.39
C ALA A 1 -18.64 14.52 15.31
N ASP A 2 -19.90 14.78 14.91
CA ASP A 2 -20.99 13.79 14.95
C ASP A 2 -20.73 12.51 14.18
N ILE A 3 -20.11 12.61 12.99
CA ILE A 3 -19.74 11.45 12.18
C ILE A 3 -18.67 10.62 12.90
N LEU A 4 -17.69 11.27 13.52
CA LEU A 4 -16.61 10.60 14.24
C LEU A 4 -17.10 9.92 15.52
N ARG A 5 -18.06 10.52 16.22
CA ARG A 5 -18.67 9.91 17.43
C ARG A 5 -19.46 8.62 17.13
N ARG A 6 -19.97 8.47 15.90
CA ARG A 6 -20.73 7.30 15.46
C ARG A 6 -19.85 6.18 14.87
N THR A 7 -18.55 6.43 14.72
CA THR A 7 -17.64 5.40 14.22
C THR A 7 -17.28 4.43 15.33
N SER A 8 -17.09 3.16 14.98
CA SER A 8 -16.52 2.14 15.87
C SER A 8 -15.00 2.22 16.00
N LYS A 9 -14.36 3.08 15.20
CA LYS A 9 -12.90 3.25 15.22
C LYS A 9 -12.50 4.17 16.37
N LYS A 10 -11.34 3.90 17.00
CA LYS A 10 -10.75 4.78 18.00
C LYS A 10 -10.37 6.12 17.33
N VAL A 11 -10.83 7.22 17.90
CA VAL A 11 -10.56 8.58 17.41
C VAL A 11 -9.60 9.24 18.39
N ILE A 12 -8.54 9.83 17.88
CA ILE A 12 -7.57 10.62 18.64
C ILE A 12 -7.72 12.07 18.21
N LEU A 13 -8.06 12.94 19.16
CA LEU A 13 -8.19 14.38 18.93
C LEU A 13 -6.85 15.05 19.12
N VAL A 14 -6.38 15.79 18.11
CA VAL A 14 -5.08 16.48 18.14
C VAL A 14 -5.26 17.97 17.92
N CYS A 15 -4.72 18.78 18.83
CA CYS A 15 -4.63 20.24 18.69
C CYS A 15 -3.19 20.62 18.33
N ASN A 16 -2.99 21.07 17.09
CA ASN A 16 -1.67 21.51 16.61
C ASN A 16 -1.48 23.02 16.81
N LYS A 17 -0.22 23.49 16.76
CA LYS A 17 0.23 24.87 16.95
C LYS A 17 0.10 25.32 18.40
N VAL A 18 0.29 24.41 19.35
CA VAL A 18 0.30 24.73 20.77
C VAL A 18 1.76 24.91 21.19
N ASP A 19 2.25 26.15 21.09
CA ASP A 19 3.65 26.49 21.34
C ASP A 19 3.90 27.02 22.77
N ASN A 20 2.85 27.36 23.50
CA ASN A 20 2.92 27.90 24.85
C ASN A 20 1.72 27.47 25.72
N ASN A 21 1.82 27.74 27.05
CA ASN A 21 0.81 27.34 28.03
C ASN A 21 -0.55 28.04 27.82
N ASP A 22 -0.58 29.26 27.31
CA ASP A 22 -1.82 29.99 27.05
C ASP A 22 -2.65 29.31 25.96
N GLN A 23 -1.98 28.71 24.98
CA GLN A 23 -2.62 27.95 23.89
C GLN A 23 -3.14 26.59 24.38
N ILE A 24 -2.52 26.01 25.41
CA ILE A 24 -3.08 24.80 26.08
C ILE A 24 -4.45 25.14 26.69
N TYR A 25 -4.59 26.28 27.36
CA TYR A 25 -5.89 26.69 27.90
C TYR A 25 -6.95 26.89 26.82
N SER A 26 -6.56 27.44 25.67
CA SER A 26 -7.45 27.61 24.51
C SER A 26 -7.91 26.28 23.91
N SER A 27 -7.13 25.21 24.06
CA SER A 27 -7.51 23.88 23.56
C SER A 27 -8.66 23.24 24.33
N HIS A 28 -9.00 23.77 25.52
CA HIS A 28 -10.09 23.26 26.32
C HIS A 28 -11.47 23.41 25.64
N GLU A 29 -11.63 24.34 24.70
CA GLU A 29 -12.87 24.45 23.92
C GLU A 29 -13.18 23.17 23.12
N PHE A 30 -12.15 22.39 22.74
CA PHE A 30 -12.31 21.17 21.96
C PHE A 30 -12.85 19.97 22.76
N TYR A 31 -12.89 20.05 24.10
CA TYR A 31 -13.61 19.04 24.91
C TYR A 31 -15.11 19.00 24.56
N ALA A 32 -15.66 20.13 24.12
CA ALA A 32 -17.06 20.21 23.67
C ALA A 32 -17.33 19.31 22.44
N LEU A 33 -16.29 18.86 21.73
CA LEU A 33 -16.45 17.91 20.63
C LEU A 33 -16.83 16.50 21.09
N GLY A 34 -16.60 16.14 22.37
CA GLY A 34 -16.92 14.83 22.92
C GLY A 34 -16.16 13.68 22.26
N LEU A 35 -14.89 13.90 21.89
CA LEU A 35 -14.01 12.93 21.24
C LEU A 35 -12.86 12.46 22.15
N GLY A 36 -12.93 12.76 23.45
CA GLY A 36 -11.87 12.51 24.42
C GLY A 36 -10.94 13.72 24.61
N ASP A 37 -9.87 13.52 25.37
CA ASP A 37 -8.90 14.54 25.70
C ASP A 37 -8.06 14.91 24.46
N PRO A 38 -7.88 16.22 24.14
CA PRO A 38 -7.08 16.63 23.02
C PRO A 38 -5.57 16.51 23.33
N TYR A 39 -4.82 15.88 22.44
CA TYR A 39 -3.35 15.89 22.48
C TYR A 39 -2.87 17.21 21.91
N CYS A 40 -2.29 18.05 22.77
CA CYS A 40 -1.73 19.35 22.39
C CYS A 40 -0.30 19.17 21.87
N ILE A 41 -0.06 19.54 20.62
CA ILE A 41 1.25 19.41 19.98
C ILE A 41 1.69 20.70 19.30
N SER A 42 2.99 20.84 19.08
CA SER A 42 3.56 21.79 18.14
C SER A 42 4.35 21.03 17.07
N SER A 43 3.84 20.97 15.86
CA SER A 43 4.56 20.34 14.74
C SER A 43 5.84 21.08 14.37
N MET A 44 5.99 22.34 14.75
CA MET A 44 7.17 23.14 14.48
C MET A 44 8.30 22.86 15.46
N SER A 45 7.99 22.75 16.76
CA SER A 45 8.99 22.51 17.82
C SER A 45 9.10 21.03 18.21
N GLY A 46 8.15 20.18 17.82
CA GLY A 46 8.07 18.78 18.24
C GLY A 46 7.50 18.57 19.64
N SER A 47 7.08 19.64 20.33
CA SER A 47 6.51 19.54 21.66
C SER A 47 5.21 18.71 21.65
N GLY A 48 5.02 17.81 22.64
CA GLY A 48 3.83 16.96 22.80
C GLY A 48 3.68 15.82 21.78
N THR A 49 4.62 15.68 20.84
CA THR A 49 4.53 14.63 19.81
C THR A 49 4.81 13.23 20.37
N GLY A 50 5.59 13.11 21.44
CA GLY A 50 5.84 11.82 22.11
C GLY A 50 4.56 11.20 22.64
N ASP A 51 3.81 11.94 23.44
CA ASP A 51 2.55 11.46 24.03
C ASP A 51 1.52 11.11 22.94
N LEU A 52 1.51 11.87 21.82
CA LEU A 52 0.66 11.56 20.69
C LEU A 52 1.07 10.23 20.02
N MET A 53 2.38 9.98 19.85
CA MET A 53 2.86 8.72 19.25
C MET A 53 2.52 7.52 20.13
N ASP A 54 2.69 7.63 21.44
CA ASP A 54 2.31 6.58 22.40
C ASP A 54 0.81 6.29 22.31
N ALA A 55 -0.03 7.33 22.27
CA ALA A 55 -1.48 7.17 22.10
C ALA A 55 -1.88 6.54 20.76
N ILE A 56 -1.14 6.81 19.69
CA ILE A 56 -1.33 6.16 18.38
C ILE A 56 -0.97 4.68 18.48
N LEU A 57 0.16 4.33 19.09
CA LEU A 57 0.58 2.94 19.27
C LEU A 57 -0.44 2.14 20.09
N ASP A 58 -0.95 2.72 21.18
CA ASP A 58 -1.99 2.12 22.00
C ASP A 58 -3.36 1.99 21.28
N ALA A 59 -3.57 2.81 20.25
CA ALA A 59 -4.79 2.78 19.46
C ALA A 59 -4.75 1.79 18.30
N LEU A 60 -3.56 1.39 17.88
CA LEU A 60 -3.40 0.40 16.82
C LEU A 60 -3.87 -0.97 17.32
N PRO A 61 -4.67 -1.70 16.54
CA PRO A 61 -4.94 -3.09 16.87
C PRO A 61 -3.62 -3.85 16.94
N VAL A 62 -3.43 -4.61 18.00
CA VAL A 62 -2.37 -5.62 18.04
C VAL A 62 -2.81 -6.71 17.06
N GLU A 63 -2.45 -6.54 15.79
CA GLU A 63 -2.58 -7.65 14.83
C GLU A 63 -1.60 -8.72 15.29
N THR A 64 -2.13 -9.82 15.78
CA THR A 64 -1.37 -11.07 15.80
C THR A 64 -1.24 -11.50 14.34
N VAL A 65 -0.22 -10.97 13.67
CA VAL A 65 0.22 -11.52 12.39
C VAL A 65 0.60 -12.97 12.70
N SER A 66 -0.07 -13.92 12.07
CA SER A 66 0.35 -15.31 12.19
C SER A 66 1.75 -15.38 11.58
N GLU A 67 2.74 -15.79 12.35
CA GLU A 67 4.14 -15.91 11.92
C GLU A 67 4.30 -16.73 10.61
N GLU A 68 3.27 -17.52 10.25
CA GLU A 68 3.24 -18.31 9.02
C GLU A 68 3.04 -17.50 7.72
N ASP A 69 2.55 -16.25 7.80
CA ASP A 69 2.29 -15.40 6.62
C ASP A 69 3.43 -14.41 6.32
N GLU A 70 4.37 -14.19 7.25
CA GLU A 70 5.49 -13.23 7.06
C GLU A 70 6.61 -13.77 6.15
N ASP A 71 6.72 -15.10 6.00
CA ASP A 71 7.82 -15.75 5.25
C ASP A 71 7.50 -16.03 3.77
N LEU A 72 6.28 -15.74 3.31
CA LEU A 72 5.93 -16.00 1.91
C LEU A 72 6.49 -14.92 0.98
N PRO A 73 7.17 -15.31 -0.11
CA PRO A 73 7.72 -14.34 -1.04
C PRO A 73 6.64 -13.51 -1.74
N HIS A 74 6.90 -12.22 -1.87
CA HIS A 74 6.05 -11.28 -2.57
C HIS A 74 6.53 -11.09 -4.01
N ILE A 75 5.68 -11.41 -4.98
CA ILE A 75 6.00 -11.34 -6.40
C ILE A 75 5.12 -10.29 -7.08
N THR A 76 5.71 -9.43 -7.88
CA THR A 76 4.97 -8.48 -8.72
C THR A 76 5.25 -8.70 -10.20
N ILE A 77 4.26 -8.38 -11.06
CA ILE A 77 4.40 -8.43 -12.52
C ILE A 77 4.40 -7.00 -13.05
N VAL A 78 5.51 -6.60 -13.65
CA VAL A 78 5.72 -5.25 -14.18
C VAL A 78 6.08 -5.29 -15.67
N GLY A 79 6.00 -4.16 -16.34
CA GLY A 79 6.29 -4.03 -17.77
C GLY A 79 5.41 -2.98 -18.42
N ARG A 80 5.67 -2.66 -19.68
CA ARG A 80 4.92 -1.68 -20.48
C ARG A 80 3.42 -2.02 -20.58
N PRO A 81 2.57 -1.07 -20.94
CA PRO A 81 1.18 -1.37 -21.30
C PRO A 81 1.10 -2.42 -22.43
N ASN A 82 0.10 -3.28 -22.37
CA ASN A 82 -0.21 -4.28 -23.39
C ASN A 82 0.81 -5.42 -23.62
N VAL A 83 1.87 -5.54 -22.82
CA VAL A 83 2.84 -6.66 -22.91
C VAL A 83 2.29 -8.00 -22.39
N GLY A 84 1.05 -8.04 -21.90
CA GLY A 84 0.42 -9.29 -21.47
C GLY A 84 0.36 -9.52 -19.94
N LYS A 85 0.71 -8.52 -19.11
CA LYS A 85 0.68 -8.64 -17.63
C LYS A 85 -0.63 -9.20 -17.10
N SER A 86 -1.75 -8.61 -17.52
CA SER A 86 -3.08 -9.05 -17.08
C SER A 86 -3.41 -10.47 -17.52
N SER A 87 -2.94 -10.88 -18.70
CA SER A 87 -3.13 -12.23 -19.21
C SER A 87 -2.36 -13.25 -18.37
N LEU A 88 -1.10 -12.95 -18.03
CA LEU A 88 -0.29 -13.79 -17.16
C LEU A 88 -0.90 -13.88 -15.75
N THR A 89 -1.30 -12.74 -15.17
CA THR A 89 -1.96 -12.71 -13.86
C THR A 89 -3.23 -13.55 -13.86
N ASN A 90 -4.07 -13.42 -14.89
CA ASN A 90 -5.30 -14.20 -15.00
C ASN A 90 -5.00 -15.70 -15.17
N ALA A 91 -3.97 -16.06 -15.92
CA ALA A 91 -3.56 -17.45 -16.09
C ALA A 91 -3.05 -18.06 -14.78
N LEU A 92 -2.29 -17.31 -13.99
CA LEU A 92 -1.81 -17.74 -12.67
C LEU A 92 -2.96 -17.91 -11.68
N LEU A 93 -3.84 -16.91 -11.58
CA LEU A 93 -4.93 -16.93 -10.59
C LEU A 93 -6.05 -17.90 -10.98
N GLY A 94 -6.18 -18.26 -12.27
CA GLY A 94 -7.21 -19.15 -12.80
C GLY A 94 -8.61 -18.51 -12.84
N GLU A 95 -9.53 -19.10 -13.60
CA GLU A 95 -10.94 -18.69 -13.65
C GLU A 95 -11.73 -19.15 -12.40
N GLU A 96 -11.23 -20.09 -11.65
CA GLU A 96 -11.89 -20.57 -10.44
C GLU A 96 -11.46 -19.74 -9.22
N ARG A 97 -12.43 -19.01 -8.76
CA ARG A 97 -12.48 -18.19 -7.55
C ARG A 97 -12.27 -19.02 -6.26
N ASN A 98 -11.12 -19.54 -6.03
CA ASN A 98 -10.72 -19.83 -4.66
C ASN A 98 -9.91 -18.64 -4.18
N ILE A 99 -10.66 -17.60 -3.88
CA ILE A 99 -10.23 -16.37 -3.26
C ILE A 99 -9.75 -16.72 -1.87
N VAL A 100 -8.48 -16.79 -1.72
CA VAL A 100 -7.89 -16.67 -0.41
C VAL A 100 -7.89 -15.16 -0.08
N THR A 101 -8.56 -14.87 0.99
CA THR A 101 -8.63 -13.63 1.75
C THR A 101 -7.67 -12.54 1.26
N SER A 102 -8.26 -11.49 0.69
CA SER A 102 -7.64 -10.17 0.74
C SER A 102 -7.42 -9.84 2.21
N ILE A 103 -6.19 -9.83 2.67
CA ILE A 103 -5.85 -9.29 3.99
C ILE A 103 -6.14 -7.79 3.89
N ALA A 104 -7.33 -7.42 4.33
CA ALA A 104 -7.75 -6.04 4.47
C ALA A 104 -7.13 -5.49 5.76
N GLY A 105 -5.95 -4.88 5.68
CA GLY A 105 -5.33 -4.35 6.89
C GLY A 105 -4.24 -3.32 6.67
N THR A 106 -3.57 -3.30 5.54
CA THR A 106 -2.49 -2.34 5.30
C THR A 106 -2.82 -1.41 4.15
N THR A 107 -3.06 -0.13 4.51
CA THR A 107 -3.11 1.06 3.66
C THR A 107 -3.67 0.87 2.25
N ARG A 108 -4.82 1.30 2.05
CA ARG A 108 -5.70 1.76 0.94
C ARG A 108 -5.42 1.39 -0.52
N ASP A 109 -4.28 0.80 -0.95
CA ASP A 109 -3.92 0.71 -2.37
C ASP A 109 -3.27 -0.59 -2.87
N SER A 110 -2.84 -1.54 -2.05
CA SER A 110 -2.23 -2.79 -2.55
C SER A 110 -3.05 -4.02 -2.15
N ILE A 111 -3.67 -4.67 -3.12
CA ILE A 111 -4.32 -5.96 -2.90
C ILE A 111 -3.29 -7.05 -3.16
N HIS A 112 -2.89 -7.74 -2.10
CA HIS A 112 -2.06 -8.93 -2.18
C HIS A 112 -2.98 -10.13 -2.39
N THR A 113 -2.69 -10.98 -3.37
CA THR A 113 -3.45 -12.20 -3.64
C THR A 113 -2.53 -13.38 -3.44
N ARG A 114 -2.82 -14.25 -2.47
CA ARG A 114 -2.04 -15.48 -2.24
C ARG A 114 -2.23 -16.44 -3.40
N TYR A 115 -1.12 -16.98 -3.89
CA TYR A 115 -1.08 -18.06 -4.87
C TYR A 115 -0.57 -19.30 -4.16
N ASN A 116 -1.38 -20.37 -4.15
CA ASN A 116 -1.01 -21.65 -3.57
C ASN A 116 -1.44 -22.76 -4.52
N LYS A 117 -0.59 -23.07 -5.51
CA LYS A 117 -0.81 -24.17 -6.48
C LYS A 117 0.52 -24.77 -6.89
N PHE A 118 0.48 -26.04 -7.30
CA PHE A 118 1.63 -26.79 -7.81
C PHE A 118 2.83 -26.86 -6.84
N GLY A 119 2.57 -26.81 -5.52
CA GLY A 119 3.62 -26.80 -4.50
C GLY A 119 4.36 -25.47 -4.36
N MET A 120 3.85 -24.40 -4.96
CA MET A 120 4.35 -23.02 -4.80
C MET A 120 3.38 -22.21 -3.95
N ASP A 121 3.90 -21.44 -3.01
CA ASP A 121 3.12 -20.56 -2.14
C ASP A 121 3.78 -19.18 -2.08
N PHE A 122 3.08 -18.15 -2.51
CA PHE A 122 3.58 -16.77 -2.57
C PHE A 122 2.45 -15.74 -2.69
N TYR A 123 2.75 -14.48 -2.44
CA TYR A 123 1.82 -13.37 -2.66
C TYR A 123 2.07 -12.67 -3.99
N LEU A 124 1.02 -12.50 -4.79
CA LEU A 124 1.01 -11.57 -5.93
C LEU A 124 0.61 -10.17 -5.47
N VAL A 125 1.51 -9.21 -5.66
CA VAL A 125 1.33 -7.80 -5.27
C VAL A 125 0.64 -7.02 -6.38
N ASP A 126 -0.28 -6.11 -5.99
CA ASP A 126 -1.02 -5.17 -6.88
C ASP A 126 -1.91 -5.82 -7.96
N THR A 127 -2.59 -6.89 -7.62
CA THR A 127 -3.54 -7.54 -8.54
C THR A 127 -4.77 -6.67 -8.88
N ALA A 128 -5.13 -5.69 -8.06
CA ALA A 128 -6.27 -4.79 -8.29
C ALA A 128 -6.05 -3.81 -9.43
N GLY A 129 -4.82 -3.32 -9.61
CA GLY A 129 -4.46 -2.43 -10.70
C GLY A 129 -4.59 -3.08 -12.07
N MET A 130 -4.46 -4.40 -12.13
CA MET A 130 -4.55 -5.18 -13.38
C MET A 130 -6.00 -5.51 -13.77
N ARG A 131 -6.96 -5.42 -12.84
CA ARG A 131 -8.38 -5.80 -13.07
C ARG A 131 -9.26 -4.64 -13.55
N LYS A 132 -8.90 -3.38 -13.32
CA LYS A 132 -9.73 -2.22 -13.72
C LYS A 132 -9.35 -1.73 -15.11
N LYS A 133 -10.07 -2.16 -16.14
CA LYS A 133 -10.16 -1.48 -17.43
C LYS A 133 -11.15 -0.32 -17.27
N GLY A 134 -10.67 0.92 -17.38
CA GLY A 134 -11.52 2.08 -17.60
C GLY A 134 -11.20 3.28 -16.72
N LYS A 135 -10.49 4.26 -17.31
CA LYS A 135 -10.71 5.71 -17.25
C LYS A 135 -9.56 6.43 -17.97
N THR A 136 -9.91 7.55 -18.65
CA THR A 136 -9.13 8.56 -19.40
C THR A 136 -7.58 8.52 -19.36
N MET A 137 -6.97 8.68 -20.56
CA MET A 137 -5.57 8.32 -20.87
C MET A 137 -4.47 9.09 -20.12
N GLU A 138 -4.62 10.36 -19.80
CA GLU A 138 -3.52 11.17 -19.25
C GLU A 138 -3.29 10.98 -17.73
N ASP A 139 -4.36 10.81 -16.95
CA ASP A 139 -4.26 10.49 -15.52
C ASP A 139 -3.79 9.04 -15.28
N LEU A 140 -3.98 8.16 -16.27
CA LEU A 140 -3.63 6.74 -16.19
C LEU A 140 -2.11 6.48 -16.23
N GLU A 141 -1.33 7.27 -16.96
CA GLU A 141 0.11 7.04 -17.08
C GLU A 141 0.84 7.36 -15.78
N PHE A 142 0.58 8.51 -15.17
CA PHE A 142 1.22 8.90 -13.92
C PHE A 142 0.86 7.94 -12.76
N TYR A 143 -0.44 7.62 -12.61
CA TYR A 143 -0.89 6.68 -11.59
C TYR A 143 -0.37 5.26 -11.84
N SER A 144 -0.20 4.86 -13.11
CA SER A 144 0.37 3.56 -13.47
C SER A 144 1.84 3.45 -13.09
N VAL A 145 2.64 4.49 -13.30
CA VAL A 145 4.06 4.53 -12.93
C VAL A 145 4.23 4.50 -11.40
N MET A 146 3.51 5.35 -10.67
CA MET A 146 3.57 5.38 -9.20
C MET A 146 3.14 4.05 -8.57
N ARG A 147 2.16 3.39 -9.17
CA ARG A 147 1.69 2.09 -8.73
C ARG A 147 2.73 1.00 -8.99
N SER A 148 3.38 1.02 -10.15
CA SER A 148 4.48 0.11 -10.47
C SER A 148 5.66 0.29 -9.51
N ILE A 149 5.98 1.52 -9.13
CA ILE A 149 7.03 1.81 -8.15
C ILE A 149 6.68 1.17 -6.80
N ARG A 150 5.48 1.41 -6.28
CA ARG A 150 5.03 0.83 -5.00
C ARG A 150 4.97 -0.70 -5.04
N ALA A 151 4.53 -1.27 -6.16
CA ALA A 151 4.50 -2.72 -6.32
C ALA A 151 5.91 -3.33 -6.29
N ILE A 152 6.90 -2.68 -6.92
CA ILE A 152 8.31 -3.07 -6.87
C ILE A 152 8.85 -2.95 -5.44
N GLU A 153 8.59 -1.84 -4.76
CA GLU A 153 9.05 -1.61 -3.38
C GLU A 153 8.55 -2.69 -2.40
N ASN A 154 7.30 -3.11 -2.57
CA ASN A 154 6.62 -4.09 -1.70
C ASN A 154 6.75 -5.55 -2.18
N SER A 155 7.64 -5.85 -3.10
CA SER A 155 7.90 -7.22 -3.59
C SER A 155 9.32 -7.66 -3.31
N ASP A 156 9.56 -8.96 -3.31
CA ASP A 156 10.89 -9.57 -3.22
C ASP A 156 11.42 -9.87 -4.61
N VAL A 157 10.52 -10.28 -5.51
CA VAL A 157 10.84 -10.64 -6.89
C VAL A 157 9.89 -9.93 -7.85
N CYS A 158 10.45 -9.36 -8.91
CA CYS A 158 9.71 -8.71 -9.99
C CYS A 158 9.79 -9.56 -11.28
N ILE A 159 8.65 -9.84 -11.88
CA ILE A 159 8.56 -10.44 -13.21
C ILE A 159 8.43 -9.29 -14.21
N LEU A 160 9.50 -8.99 -14.94
CA LEU A 160 9.51 -7.98 -16.00
C LEU A 160 9.05 -8.61 -17.32
N MET A 161 7.86 -8.23 -17.79
CA MET A 161 7.33 -8.71 -19.07
C MET A 161 7.71 -7.78 -20.22
N ILE A 162 8.20 -8.39 -21.30
CA ILE A 162 8.62 -7.73 -22.54
C ILE A 162 7.85 -8.32 -23.72
N ASP A 163 7.44 -7.49 -24.66
CA ASP A 163 6.79 -7.92 -25.91
C ASP A 163 7.83 -8.43 -26.90
N ALA A 164 7.74 -9.71 -27.31
CA ALA A 164 8.65 -10.34 -28.27
C ALA A 164 8.65 -9.66 -29.65
N ARG A 165 7.54 -9.04 -30.05
CA ARG A 165 7.42 -8.41 -31.38
C ARG A 165 8.02 -7.02 -31.40
N GLN A 166 7.88 -6.27 -30.33
CA GLN A 166 8.42 -4.90 -30.22
C GLN A 166 9.87 -4.90 -29.71
N GLY A 167 10.30 -5.98 -29.07
CA GLY A 167 11.61 -6.09 -28.48
C GLY A 167 11.79 -5.21 -27.24
N LEU A 168 13.06 -5.00 -26.88
CA LEU A 168 13.45 -4.22 -25.71
C LEU A 168 13.40 -2.72 -26.01
N GLU A 169 12.62 -1.95 -25.25
CA GLU A 169 12.52 -0.51 -25.39
C GLU A 169 13.05 0.24 -24.17
N SER A 170 13.25 1.55 -24.32
CA SER A 170 13.75 2.43 -23.25
C SER A 170 12.93 2.36 -21.98
N GLN A 171 11.62 2.18 -22.09
CA GLN A 171 10.72 2.06 -20.93
C GLN A 171 10.96 0.75 -20.16
N ASP A 172 11.25 -0.36 -20.84
CA ASP A 172 11.61 -1.63 -20.20
C ASP A 172 12.91 -1.51 -19.42
N LEU A 173 13.91 -0.82 -19.99
CA LEU A 173 15.18 -0.53 -19.32
C LEU A 173 14.97 0.36 -18.08
N ASN A 174 14.08 1.33 -18.13
CA ASN A 174 13.75 2.19 -16.99
C ASN A 174 13.12 1.39 -15.85
N ILE A 175 12.19 0.47 -16.18
CA ILE A 175 11.57 -0.42 -15.20
C ILE A 175 12.62 -1.36 -14.59
N HIS A 176 13.48 -1.96 -15.44
CA HIS A 176 14.57 -2.81 -14.97
C HIS A 176 15.51 -2.06 -14.03
N ASN A 177 15.94 -0.84 -14.39
CA ASN A 177 16.78 -0.01 -13.53
C ASN A 177 16.11 0.29 -12.17
N LEU A 178 14.80 0.48 -12.15
CA LEU A 178 14.04 0.70 -10.92
C LEU A 178 14.06 -0.56 -10.03
N ILE A 179 13.90 -1.75 -10.60
CA ILE A 179 13.99 -3.03 -9.90
C ILE A 179 15.38 -3.19 -9.26
N VAL A 180 16.43 -2.94 -10.03
CA VAL A 180 17.83 -3.05 -9.57
C VAL A 180 18.13 -2.04 -8.45
N ARG A 181 17.67 -0.79 -8.59
CA ARG A 181 17.83 0.25 -7.54
C ARG A 181 17.17 -0.14 -6.23
N ASN A 182 16.03 -0.81 -6.30
CA ASN A 182 15.31 -1.32 -5.13
C ASN A 182 15.86 -2.66 -4.62
N ARG A 183 16.95 -3.19 -5.23
CA ARG A 183 17.61 -4.45 -4.83
C ARG A 183 16.67 -5.65 -4.84
N LYS A 184 15.72 -5.70 -5.76
CA LYS A 184 14.75 -6.79 -5.90
C LYS A 184 15.24 -7.83 -6.89
N GLY A 185 14.81 -9.09 -6.69
CA GLY A 185 15.02 -10.14 -7.71
C GLY A 185 14.31 -9.78 -9.01
N CYS A 186 14.88 -10.12 -10.17
CA CYS A 186 14.27 -9.84 -11.46
C CYS A 186 14.25 -11.09 -12.33
N VAL A 187 13.06 -11.46 -12.82
CA VAL A 187 12.85 -12.50 -13.83
C VAL A 187 12.32 -11.83 -15.09
N ILE A 188 12.98 -12.00 -16.22
CA ILE A 188 12.55 -11.46 -17.51
C ILE A 188 11.72 -12.50 -18.23
N VAL A 189 10.50 -12.11 -18.62
CA VAL A 189 9.58 -12.94 -19.40
C VAL A 189 9.31 -12.26 -20.74
N VAL A 190 9.56 -12.96 -21.82
CA VAL A 190 9.30 -12.49 -23.19
C VAL A 190 8.04 -13.17 -23.70
N ASN A 191 7.01 -12.38 -24.03
CA ASN A 191 5.68 -12.83 -24.43
C ASN A 191 5.40 -12.58 -25.92
#